data_5d173b25b2134a2cb8cbca7c42622782
#
_entry.id   5d173b25b2134a2cb8cbca7c42622782
#
_cell.length_a   1.000
_cell.length_b   1.000
_cell.length_c   1.000
_cell.angle_alpha   90.00
_cell.angle_beta   90.00
_cell.angle_gamma   90.00
#
_symmetry.space_group_name_H-M   'P 1'
#
loop_
_entity.id
_entity.type
_entity.pdbx_description
1 polymer ?
#
loop_
_entity_poly.entity_id
_entity_poly.type
_entity_poly.pdbx_seq_one_letter_code
_entity_poly.pdbx_strand_id
1 'polypeptide(L)'
;MKCAPLSFRAQSHRNAHNPSTNPDTNMTTFHFHPEIRRSSLFTIWTILAMSTPAPVSAQEIMLKLGFQEGSQIVMQMTNRMEMSMPGGFSSQVLDQTVRMRQTVQSVDLSGDATLMVTTEHMRMEGIGPAGNQLYDSDTGDIPTDPAILGAAAMVGQSYSMVVGPHGTVKSVQGIEELVEAMRTSLPPEAAPMLDEMFNADILIEIAQQGIQILPTDRVSPGDSWQTSSTMPNPLLGEVTNNLTFVLDQVEERDGKTVALLSSTGEIVADAPDGLEGLPMEMDVDAEMTGSLIFELDRGLILSSITTNKMTMTMSGPDGASMTMPMTTVTSLELVEYIPGG
;
A
#
# COMPACT_ATOMS: atom_id res chain seq x y z
N MET A 1 17.46 -22.31 -52.81
CA MET A 1 17.99 -20.92 -52.77
C MET A 1 18.53 -20.67 -51.38
N LYS A 2 19.85 -20.53 -51.28
CA LYS A 2 20.61 -20.31 -50.05
C LYS A 2 20.64 -18.81 -49.77
N CYS A 3 20.31 -18.35 -48.56
CA CYS A 3 20.70 -17.02 -48.09
C CYS A 3 21.34 -17.19 -46.69
N ALA A 4 22.50 -16.56 -46.58
CA ALA A 4 23.47 -16.69 -45.49
C ALA A 4 23.14 -15.71 -44.32
N PRO A 5 23.72 -15.93 -43.11
CA PRO A 5 23.50 -15.08 -41.96
C PRO A 5 24.43 -13.87 -41.93
N LEU A 6 23.92 -12.71 -41.54
CA LEU A 6 24.68 -11.50 -41.25
C LEU A 6 25.13 -11.47 -39.79
N SER A 7 26.44 -11.55 -39.62
CA SER A 7 27.12 -11.32 -38.32
C SER A 7 27.29 -9.82 -38.07
N PHE A 8 26.89 -9.33 -36.89
CA PHE A 8 27.28 -7.99 -36.41
C PHE A 8 28.37 -8.13 -35.33
N ARG A 9 29.49 -7.48 -35.63
CA ARG A 9 30.75 -7.49 -34.86
C ARG A 9 30.72 -6.31 -33.89
N ALA A 10 30.96 -6.59 -32.62
CA ALA A 10 31.21 -5.60 -31.59
C ALA A 10 32.58 -4.91 -31.80
N GLN A 11 32.61 -3.60 -31.71
CA GLN A 11 33.84 -2.80 -31.61
C GLN A 11 33.95 -2.20 -30.22
N SER A 12 34.98 -2.65 -29.51
CA SER A 12 35.51 -2.05 -28.31
C SER A 12 36.44 -0.89 -28.67
N HIS A 13 36.21 0.29 -28.09
CA HIS A 13 37.22 1.34 -28.06
C HIS A 13 37.70 1.54 -26.62
N ARG A 14 38.93 1.02 -26.36
CA ARG A 14 39.82 1.52 -25.32
C ARG A 14 40.56 2.73 -25.90
N ASN A 15 40.68 3.79 -25.13
CA ASN A 15 41.77 4.73 -25.24
C ASN A 15 42.27 5.15 -23.86
N ALA A 16 43.46 4.68 -23.58
CA ALA A 16 44.35 5.18 -22.55
C ALA A 16 45.23 6.24 -23.18
N HIS A 17 45.44 7.34 -22.50
CA HIS A 17 46.72 8.13 -22.62
C HIS A 17 46.86 9.04 -21.38
N ASN A 18 47.91 8.79 -20.62
CA ASN A 18 48.69 9.70 -19.81
C ASN A 18 49.96 9.95 -20.63
N PRO A 19 50.71 11.07 -20.59
CA PRO A 19 51.47 11.46 -19.41
C PRO A 19 51.80 12.99 -19.24
N SER A 20 52.22 13.30 -18.01
CA SER A 20 53.32 14.19 -17.58
C SER A 20 53.49 15.58 -18.22
N THR A 21 53.64 16.60 -17.38
CA THR A 21 54.88 17.32 -17.12
C THR A 21 54.67 18.47 -16.11
N ASN A 22 55.51 18.47 -15.09
CA ASN A 22 55.90 19.63 -14.28
C ASN A 22 56.92 20.42 -15.09
N PRO A 23 57.21 21.74 -14.91
CA PRO A 23 57.99 22.16 -13.77
C PRO A 23 57.82 23.66 -13.30
N ASP A 24 58.42 23.87 -12.15
CA ASP A 24 59.21 25.03 -11.73
C ASP A 24 58.59 26.30 -11.12
N THR A 25 58.98 26.44 -9.90
CA THR A 25 59.80 27.49 -9.26
C THR A 25 59.09 28.79 -8.86
N ASN A 26 59.01 29.06 -7.57
CA ASN A 26 59.82 30.12 -6.95
C ASN A 26 59.77 30.06 -5.41
N MET A 27 60.95 29.80 -4.86
CA MET A 27 61.37 30.04 -3.48
C MET A 27 61.39 31.55 -3.19
N THR A 28 60.76 31.94 -2.08
CA THR A 28 61.23 33.17 -1.39
C THR A 28 61.28 32.89 0.11
N THR A 29 62.50 32.67 0.53
CA THR A 29 62.93 32.49 1.91
C THR A 29 62.97 33.86 2.58
N PHE A 30 62.24 34.05 3.65
CA PHE A 30 62.48 35.14 4.59
C PHE A 30 62.86 34.57 5.94
N HIS A 31 64.15 34.81 6.28
CA HIS A 31 64.69 34.60 7.62
C HIS A 31 64.30 35.78 8.48
N PHE A 32 63.77 35.55 9.67
CA PHE A 32 63.81 36.46 10.80
C PHE A 32 64.25 35.71 12.07
N HIS A 33 65.20 36.22 12.71
CA HIS A 33 65.86 35.77 13.97
C HIS A 33 64.94 36.09 15.19
N PRO A 34 65.07 35.33 16.30
CA PRO A 34 64.21 35.42 17.45
C PRO A 34 64.63 36.48 18.46
N GLU A 35 63.71 37.24 18.94
CA GLU A 35 63.88 37.92 20.24
C GLU A 35 62.99 37.35 21.31
N ILE A 36 63.68 36.83 22.34
CA ILE A 36 63.10 36.30 23.55
C ILE A 36 62.67 37.48 24.44
N ARG A 37 61.37 37.64 24.67
CA ARG A 37 60.90 38.35 25.84
C ARG A 37 60.00 37.44 26.69
N ARG A 38 60.51 37.10 27.87
CA ARG A 38 59.79 36.44 28.96
C ARG A 38 58.70 37.38 29.46
N SER A 39 57.44 36.94 29.39
CA SER A 39 56.35 37.48 30.22
C SER A 39 55.29 36.43 30.44
N SER A 40 55.19 35.99 31.65
CA SER A 40 54.03 35.48 32.41
C SER A 40 53.03 34.57 31.72
N LEU A 41 53.14 33.31 32.10
CA LEU A 41 52.15 32.25 31.98
C LEU A 41 50.86 32.66 32.67
N PHE A 42 49.78 32.89 31.90
CA PHE A 42 48.40 32.64 32.33
C PHE A 42 47.86 31.63 31.36
N THR A 43 47.87 30.36 31.76
CA THR A 43 47.22 29.29 31.05
C THR A 43 45.74 29.36 31.32
N ILE A 44 44.99 30.00 30.42
CA ILE A 44 43.52 29.89 30.41
C ILE A 44 43.20 28.52 29.74
N TRP A 45 42.90 27.57 30.55
CA TRP A 45 42.25 26.34 30.11
C TRP A 45 40.82 26.70 29.69
N THR A 46 40.60 26.95 28.41
CA THR A 46 39.26 27.00 27.84
C THR A 46 38.77 25.55 27.78
N ILE A 47 37.97 25.14 28.78
CA ILE A 47 37.19 23.91 28.74
C ILE A 47 36.15 24.11 27.62
N LEU A 48 36.43 23.56 26.44
CA LEU A 48 35.47 23.41 25.38
C LEU A 48 34.50 22.31 25.87
N ALA A 49 33.43 22.74 26.57
CA ALA A 49 32.31 21.87 26.88
C ALA A 49 31.71 21.44 25.53
N MET A 50 32.09 20.26 25.03
CA MET A 50 31.34 19.56 24.03
C MET A 50 29.97 19.25 24.69
N SER A 51 29.00 20.13 24.46
CA SER A 51 27.61 19.80 24.68
C SER A 51 27.28 18.66 23.71
N THR A 52 27.37 17.43 24.18
CA THR A 52 26.69 16.32 23.51
C THR A 52 25.23 16.71 23.41
N PRO A 53 24.63 16.76 22.21
CA PRO A 53 23.20 16.94 22.14
C PRO A 53 22.58 15.85 23.02
N ALA A 54 21.79 16.26 24.00
CA ALA A 54 20.98 15.35 24.78
C ALA A 54 20.16 14.54 23.75
N PRO A 55 20.04 13.21 23.89
CA PRO A 55 19.13 12.46 23.04
C PRO A 55 17.79 13.14 23.19
N VAL A 56 17.24 13.65 22.09
CA VAL A 56 15.84 14.06 22.06
C VAL A 56 15.09 12.81 22.45
N SER A 57 14.53 12.79 23.64
CA SER A 57 13.69 11.69 24.11
C SER A 57 12.59 11.58 23.07
N ALA A 58 12.62 10.52 22.28
CA ALA A 58 11.59 10.27 21.30
C ALA A 58 10.29 10.19 22.08
N GLN A 59 9.39 11.15 21.83
CA GLN A 59 8.13 11.24 22.54
C GLN A 59 7.27 10.07 22.09
N GLU A 60 6.92 9.20 23.05
CA GLU A 60 5.97 8.11 22.79
C GLU A 60 4.62 8.68 22.39
N ILE A 61 4.09 8.23 21.26
CA ILE A 61 2.78 8.61 20.76
C ILE A 61 1.81 7.43 20.80
N MET A 62 0.53 7.74 20.79
CA MET A 62 -0.55 6.75 20.63
C MET A 62 -1.16 6.95 19.25
N LEU A 63 -1.09 5.93 18.41
CA LEU A 63 -1.77 5.90 17.13
C LEU A 63 -3.18 5.32 17.32
N LYS A 64 -4.19 6.17 17.19
CA LYS A 64 -5.58 5.76 17.29
C LYS A 64 -6.45 6.58 16.37
N LEU A 65 -7.47 5.95 15.78
CA LEU A 65 -8.49 6.63 15.01
C LEU A 65 -9.29 7.58 15.90
N GLY A 66 -9.56 8.77 15.39
CA GLY A 66 -10.36 9.78 16.05
C GLY A 66 -11.73 9.88 15.40
N PHE A 67 -12.75 9.50 16.14
CA PHE A 67 -14.13 9.57 15.68
C PHE A 67 -14.88 10.69 16.40
N GLN A 68 -15.56 11.52 15.63
CA GLN A 68 -16.46 12.55 16.14
C GLN A 68 -17.83 12.32 15.57
N GLU A 69 -18.85 12.21 16.42
CA GLU A 69 -20.24 11.98 15.99
C GLU A 69 -20.68 13.08 15.01
N GLY A 70 -21.34 12.69 13.93
CA GLY A 70 -21.77 13.55 12.84
C GLY A 70 -20.67 13.94 11.85
N SER A 71 -19.39 13.59 12.09
CA SER A 71 -18.33 13.86 11.12
C SER A 71 -18.43 12.94 9.89
N GLN A 72 -17.91 13.43 8.77
CA GLN A 72 -17.81 12.67 7.53
C GLN A 72 -16.37 12.66 7.02
N ILE A 73 -15.94 11.51 6.60
CA ILE A 73 -14.59 11.24 6.06
C ILE A 73 -14.77 10.70 4.65
N VAL A 74 -14.31 11.43 3.65
CA VAL A 74 -14.35 10.96 2.25
C VAL A 74 -12.97 10.50 1.86
N MET A 75 -12.88 9.21 1.53
CA MET A 75 -11.66 8.57 1.08
C MET A 75 -11.76 8.20 -0.39
N GLN A 76 -10.69 8.37 -1.13
CA GLN A 76 -10.54 7.84 -2.48
C GLN A 76 -9.49 6.76 -2.48
N MET A 77 -9.86 5.60 -2.96
CA MET A 77 -8.96 4.48 -3.21
C MET A 77 -8.71 4.38 -4.71
N THR A 78 -7.44 4.26 -5.12
CA THR A 78 -7.08 3.85 -6.48
C THR A 78 -6.32 2.54 -6.40
N ASN A 79 -6.63 1.63 -7.32
CA ASN A 79 -5.99 0.34 -7.44
C ASN A 79 -5.57 0.15 -8.89
N ARG A 80 -4.27 -0.08 -9.12
CA ARG A 80 -3.72 -0.43 -10.41
C ARG A 80 -3.12 -1.81 -10.35
N MET A 81 -3.68 -2.73 -11.13
CA MET A 81 -3.20 -4.09 -11.26
C MET A 81 -2.61 -4.29 -12.65
N GLU A 82 -1.40 -4.82 -12.70
CA GLU A 82 -0.72 -5.23 -13.93
C GLU A 82 -0.42 -6.71 -13.86
N MET A 83 -0.91 -7.48 -14.81
CA MET A 83 -0.68 -8.92 -14.91
C MET A 83 -0.03 -9.23 -16.24
N SER A 84 1.07 -9.96 -16.23
CA SER A 84 1.73 -10.44 -17.44
C SER A 84 1.33 -11.87 -17.74
N MET A 85 0.84 -12.10 -18.96
CA MET A 85 0.41 -13.43 -19.41
C MET A 85 1.56 -14.11 -20.16
N PRO A 86 1.92 -15.36 -19.83
CA PRO A 86 2.94 -16.12 -20.55
C PRO A 86 2.49 -16.48 -21.97
N GLY A 87 3.45 -16.81 -22.84
CA GLY A 87 3.16 -17.26 -24.20
C GLY A 87 2.92 -16.16 -25.24
N GLY A 88 3.27 -14.89 -24.94
CA GLY A 88 3.15 -13.79 -25.90
C GLY A 88 1.76 -13.14 -25.94
N PHE A 89 0.90 -13.48 -25.00
CA PHE A 89 -0.34 -12.74 -24.78
C PHE A 89 -0.03 -11.35 -24.20
N SER A 90 -0.87 -10.36 -24.59
CA SER A 90 -0.72 -9.00 -24.07
C SER A 90 -0.95 -8.97 -22.55
N SER A 91 -0.16 -8.15 -21.84
CA SER A 91 -0.38 -7.85 -20.45
C SER A 91 -1.80 -7.29 -20.25
N GLN A 92 -2.38 -7.61 -19.10
CA GLN A 92 -3.64 -7.00 -18.64
C GLN A 92 -3.32 -5.89 -17.65
N VAL A 93 -4.02 -4.79 -17.77
CA VAL A 93 -3.98 -3.68 -16.81
C VAL A 93 -5.41 -3.39 -16.39
N LEU A 94 -5.61 -3.30 -15.09
CA LEU A 94 -6.87 -2.87 -14.50
C LEU A 94 -6.60 -1.68 -13.59
N ASP A 95 -7.18 -0.53 -13.93
CA ASP A 95 -7.19 0.67 -13.11
C ASP A 95 -8.59 0.82 -12.50
N GLN A 96 -8.67 0.94 -11.19
CA GLN A 96 -9.90 1.15 -10.46
C GLN A 96 -9.78 2.35 -9.53
N THR A 97 -10.78 3.21 -9.52
CA THR A 97 -10.93 4.30 -8.54
C THR A 97 -12.27 4.18 -7.85
N VAL A 98 -12.26 4.20 -6.52
CA VAL A 98 -13.48 4.15 -5.70
C VAL A 98 -13.44 5.30 -4.71
N ARG A 99 -14.54 6.08 -4.62
CA ARG A 99 -14.72 7.09 -3.60
C ARG A 99 -15.78 6.61 -2.62
N MET A 100 -15.43 6.63 -1.35
CA MET A 100 -16.28 6.19 -0.26
C MET A 100 -16.43 7.31 0.78
N ARG A 101 -17.64 7.49 1.25
CA ARG A 101 -17.95 8.37 2.39
C ARG A 101 -18.20 7.52 3.62
N GLN A 102 -17.52 7.82 4.70
CA GLN A 102 -17.75 7.27 6.02
C GLN A 102 -18.41 8.34 6.89
N THR A 103 -19.63 8.10 7.36
CA THR A 103 -20.33 9.00 8.29
C THR A 103 -20.32 8.38 9.68
N VAL A 104 -19.78 9.10 10.66
CA VAL A 104 -19.79 8.68 12.07
C VAL A 104 -21.18 8.90 12.63
N GLN A 105 -21.95 7.83 12.83
CA GLN A 105 -23.31 7.89 13.34
C GLN A 105 -23.37 8.07 14.85
N SER A 106 -22.46 7.40 15.56
CA SER A 106 -22.34 7.49 17.02
C SER A 106 -20.95 7.06 17.47
N VAL A 107 -20.56 7.50 18.65
CA VAL A 107 -19.34 7.05 19.33
C VAL A 107 -19.71 6.68 20.77
N ASP A 108 -19.35 5.48 21.19
CA ASP A 108 -19.66 5.02 22.55
C ASP A 108 -18.56 5.45 23.57
N LEU A 109 -18.76 5.10 24.85
CA LEU A 109 -17.84 5.46 25.94
C LEU A 109 -16.48 4.77 25.85
N SER A 110 -16.36 3.68 25.10
CA SER A 110 -15.09 2.98 24.85
C SER A 110 -14.33 3.58 23.67
N GLY A 111 -14.95 4.51 22.93
CA GLY A 111 -14.39 5.13 21.74
C GLY A 111 -14.69 4.32 20.46
N ASP A 112 -15.54 3.30 20.55
CA ASP A 112 -16.00 2.57 19.37
C ASP A 112 -17.00 3.42 18.59
N ALA A 113 -16.80 3.52 17.30
CA ALA A 113 -17.65 4.30 16.42
C ALA A 113 -18.53 3.40 15.54
N THR A 114 -19.79 3.76 15.42
CA THR A 114 -20.68 3.22 14.38
C THR A 114 -20.52 4.08 13.14
N LEU A 115 -20.00 3.51 12.07
CA LEU A 115 -19.76 4.16 10.79
C LEU A 115 -20.79 3.65 9.77
N MET A 116 -21.38 4.58 9.02
CA MET A 116 -22.10 4.26 7.78
C MET A 116 -21.13 4.52 6.62
N VAL A 117 -20.84 3.51 5.83
CA VAL A 117 -19.96 3.58 4.66
C VAL A 117 -20.81 3.55 3.41
N THR A 118 -20.66 4.54 2.55
CA THR A 118 -21.38 4.65 1.27
C THR A 118 -20.37 4.75 0.14
N THR A 119 -20.53 3.92 -0.90
CA THR A 119 -19.79 4.06 -2.15
C THR A 119 -20.38 5.18 -2.98
N GLU A 120 -19.68 6.29 -3.14
CA GLU A 120 -20.18 7.47 -3.86
C GLU A 120 -19.88 7.44 -5.35
N HIS A 121 -18.71 6.91 -5.70
CA HIS A 121 -18.22 6.91 -7.09
C HIS A 121 -17.37 5.69 -7.34
N MET A 122 -17.42 5.19 -8.56
CA MET A 122 -16.57 4.11 -9.05
C MET A 122 -16.20 4.36 -10.51
N ARG A 123 -14.91 4.23 -10.82
CA ARG A 123 -14.38 4.19 -12.18
C ARG A 123 -13.50 2.95 -12.33
N MET A 124 -13.68 2.24 -13.43
CA MET A 124 -12.87 1.06 -13.78
C MET A 124 -12.44 1.18 -15.25
N GLU A 125 -11.15 0.95 -15.49
CA GLU A 125 -10.57 0.93 -16.84
C GLU A 125 -9.74 -0.33 -17.00
N GLY A 126 -10.17 -1.22 -17.87
CA GLY A 126 -9.49 -2.48 -18.18
C GLY A 126 -8.88 -2.43 -19.58
N ILE A 127 -7.59 -2.81 -19.68
CA ILE A 127 -6.88 -2.95 -20.94
C ILE A 127 -6.39 -4.39 -21.04
N GLY A 128 -6.85 -5.13 -22.04
CA GLY A 128 -6.49 -6.53 -22.16
C GLY A 128 -6.78 -7.12 -23.54
N PRO A 129 -6.60 -8.42 -23.72
CA PRO A 129 -6.83 -9.11 -24.99
C PRO A 129 -8.27 -8.97 -25.54
N ALA A 130 -9.24 -8.77 -24.65
CA ALA A 130 -10.65 -8.55 -25.01
C ALA A 130 -10.96 -7.11 -25.48
N GLY A 131 -9.96 -6.23 -25.45
CA GLY A 131 -10.08 -4.81 -25.77
C GLY A 131 -10.08 -3.94 -24.51
N ASN A 132 -10.35 -2.65 -24.71
CA ASN A 132 -10.44 -1.69 -23.61
C ASN A 132 -11.89 -1.65 -23.11
N GLN A 133 -12.04 -1.75 -21.80
CA GLN A 133 -13.31 -1.59 -21.10
C GLN A 133 -13.21 -0.37 -20.20
N LEU A 134 -14.22 0.48 -20.22
CA LEU A 134 -14.30 1.67 -19.37
C LEU A 134 -15.69 1.72 -18.75
N TYR A 135 -15.74 1.89 -17.45
CA TYR A 135 -16.92 2.23 -16.68
C TYR A 135 -16.63 3.44 -15.81
N ASP A 136 -17.55 4.38 -15.75
CA ASP A 136 -17.51 5.51 -14.85
C ASP A 136 -18.93 5.81 -14.38
N SER A 137 -19.17 5.72 -13.07
CA SER A 137 -20.51 5.92 -12.49
C SER A 137 -21.07 7.33 -12.73
N ASP A 138 -20.20 8.33 -12.95
CA ASP A 138 -20.65 9.70 -13.21
C ASP A 138 -21.20 9.88 -14.64
N THR A 139 -20.90 8.98 -15.58
CA THR A 139 -21.44 9.05 -16.96
C THR A 139 -22.85 8.49 -17.07
N GLY A 140 -23.26 7.67 -16.12
CA GLY A 140 -24.56 6.99 -16.13
C GLY A 140 -24.64 5.83 -17.13
N ASP A 141 -23.53 5.45 -17.76
CA ASP A 141 -23.48 4.29 -18.64
C ASP A 141 -23.64 2.99 -17.85
N ILE A 142 -24.42 2.06 -18.39
CA ILE A 142 -24.60 0.74 -17.78
C ILE A 142 -23.53 -0.20 -18.36
N PRO A 143 -22.62 -0.76 -17.55
CA PRO A 143 -21.62 -1.70 -18.05
C PRO A 143 -22.29 -2.98 -18.58
N THR A 144 -21.75 -3.54 -19.64
CA THR A 144 -22.24 -4.80 -20.23
C THR A 144 -21.44 -6.01 -19.75
N ASP A 145 -20.24 -5.80 -19.20
CA ASP A 145 -19.43 -6.85 -18.60
C ASP A 145 -20.00 -7.22 -17.23
N PRO A 146 -20.33 -8.51 -16.96
CA PRO A 146 -20.91 -8.92 -15.71
C PRO A 146 -20.04 -8.59 -14.47
N ALA A 147 -18.72 -8.68 -14.58
CA ALA A 147 -17.81 -8.35 -13.48
C ALA A 147 -17.86 -6.86 -13.12
N ILE A 148 -17.92 -5.99 -14.13
CA ILE A 148 -18.04 -4.54 -13.93
C ILE A 148 -19.45 -4.19 -13.45
N LEU A 149 -20.48 -4.86 -13.98
CA LEU A 149 -21.88 -4.63 -13.58
C LEU A 149 -22.10 -4.92 -12.10
N GLY A 150 -21.55 -6.03 -11.59
CA GLY A 150 -21.59 -6.36 -10.16
C GLY A 150 -20.95 -5.28 -9.29
N ALA A 151 -19.78 -4.82 -9.67
CA ALA A 151 -19.06 -3.74 -8.96
C ALA A 151 -19.83 -2.40 -9.06
N ALA A 152 -20.40 -2.08 -10.23
CA ALA A 152 -21.22 -0.87 -10.43
C ALA A 152 -22.45 -0.83 -9.54
N ALA A 153 -23.03 -1.98 -9.21
CA ALA A 153 -24.20 -2.09 -8.31
C ALA A 153 -23.89 -1.65 -6.86
N MET A 154 -22.62 -1.57 -6.48
CA MET A 154 -22.20 -1.05 -5.17
C MET A 154 -22.34 0.48 -5.07
N VAL A 155 -22.40 1.20 -6.18
CA VAL A 155 -22.50 2.66 -6.18
C VAL A 155 -23.85 3.10 -5.63
N GLY A 156 -23.83 4.01 -4.65
CA GLY A 156 -25.02 4.46 -3.92
C GLY A 156 -25.46 3.53 -2.80
N GLN A 157 -24.88 2.34 -2.69
CA GLN A 157 -25.17 1.42 -1.58
C GLN A 157 -24.39 1.80 -0.34
N SER A 158 -24.97 1.44 0.82
CA SER A 158 -24.36 1.71 2.12
C SER A 158 -24.43 0.48 3.00
N TYR A 159 -23.40 0.32 3.82
CA TYR A 159 -23.39 -0.64 4.92
C TYR A 159 -22.90 0.03 6.20
N SER A 160 -23.12 -0.60 7.33
CA SER A 160 -22.72 -0.08 8.63
C SER A 160 -21.70 -0.99 9.28
N MET A 161 -20.71 -0.40 9.96
CA MET A 161 -19.74 -1.14 10.75
C MET A 161 -19.46 -0.46 12.09
N VAL A 162 -19.11 -1.26 13.10
CA VAL A 162 -18.62 -0.76 14.39
C VAL A 162 -17.11 -0.93 14.43
N VAL A 163 -16.37 0.17 14.58
CA VAL A 163 -14.91 0.22 14.53
C VAL A 163 -14.36 0.77 15.83
N GLY A 164 -13.42 0.05 16.41
CA GLY A 164 -12.67 0.49 17.59
C GLY A 164 -11.56 1.49 17.26
N PRO A 165 -11.00 2.18 18.26
CA PRO A 165 -10.02 3.24 18.07
C PRO A 165 -8.68 2.77 17.46
N HIS A 166 -8.38 1.46 17.49
CA HIS A 166 -7.20 0.88 16.83
C HIS A 166 -7.52 0.21 15.50
N GLY A 167 -8.72 0.46 14.94
CA GLY A 167 -9.12 -0.06 13.63
C GLY A 167 -9.76 -1.46 13.67
N THR A 168 -9.96 -2.05 14.86
CA THR A 168 -10.64 -3.34 14.99
C THR A 168 -12.11 -3.21 14.61
N VAL A 169 -12.56 -3.90 13.58
CA VAL A 169 -13.97 -3.98 13.19
C VAL A 169 -14.67 -5.04 14.04
N LYS A 170 -15.65 -4.62 14.82
CA LYS A 170 -16.39 -5.49 15.78
C LYS A 170 -17.62 -6.12 15.18
N SER A 171 -18.27 -5.42 14.25
CA SER A 171 -19.44 -5.93 13.53
C SER A 171 -19.63 -5.17 12.21
N VAL A 172 -20.27 -5.83 11.26
CA VAL A 172 -20.67 -5.27 9.98
C VAL A 172 -22.14 -5.64 9.75
N GLN A 173 -22.93 -4.73 9.19
CA GLN A 173 -24.37 -4.91 8.91
C GLN A 173 -24.72 -4.27 7.58
N GLY A 174 -25.70 -4.80 6.87
CA GLY A 174 -26.16 -4.29 5.57
C GLY A 174 -25.38 -4.87 4.36
N ILE A 175 -24.51 -5.85 4.60
CA ILE A 175 -23.77 -6.53 3.51
C ILE A 175 -24.70 -7.45 2.71
N GLU A 176 -25.69 -8.09 3.34
CA GLU A 176 -26.66 -8.94 2.68
C GLU A 176 -27.47 -8.16 1.65
N GLU A 177 -27.88 -6.94 2.00
CA GLU A 177 -28.61 -6.03 1.10
C GLU A 177 -27.73 -5.59 -0.07
N LEU A 178 -26.42 -5.38 0.19
CA LEU A 178 -25.45 -5.05 -0.84
C LEU A 178 -25.28 -6.21 -1.84
N VAL A 179 -25.10 -7.45 -1.35
CA VAL A 179 -24.99 -8.65 -2.19
C VAL A 179 -26.26 -8.86 -3.01
N GLU A 180 -27.44 -8.64 -2.42
CA GLU A 180 -28.72 -8.76 -3.15
C GLU A 180 -28.87 -7.68 -4.24
N ALA A 181 -28.41 -6.44 -3.99
CA ALA A 181 -28.36 -5.40 -5.01
C ALA A 181 -27.45 -5.79 -6.18
N MET A 182 -26.26 -6.34 -5.89
CA MET A 182 -25.35 -6.87 -6.91
C MET A 182 -26.01 -8.02 -7.70
N ARG A 183 -26.63 -8.98 -7.01
CA ARG A 183 -27.32 -10.13 -7.64
C ARG A 183 -28.44 -9.68 -8.57
N THR A 184 -29.23 -8.69 -8.15
CA THR A 184 -30.36 -8.18 -8.94
C THR A 184 -29.92 -7.45 -10.20
N SER A 185 -28.69 -6.90 -10.19
CA SER A 185 -28.11 -6.17 -11.32
C SER A 185 -27.50 -7.10 -12.38
N LEU A 186 -27.25 -8.37 -12.04
CA LEU A 186 -26.62 -9.33 -12.93
C LEU A 186 -27.63 -10.10 -13.77
N PRO A 187 -27.26 -10.55 -14.99
CA PRO A 187 -27.99 -11.57 -15.71
C PRO A 187 -28.12 -12.85 -14.86
N PRO A 188 -29.26 -13.56 -14.92
CA PRO A 188 -29.50 -14.76 -14.10
C PRO A 188 -28.42 -15.84 -14.22
N GLU A 189 -27.77 -15.95 -15.38
CA GLU A 189 -26.68 -16.89 -15.63
C GLU A 189 -25.37 -16.53 -14.92
N ALA A 190 -25.18 -15.28 -14.53
CA ALA A 190 -23.98 -14.81 -13.80
C ALA A 190 -24.17 -14.85 -12.27
N ALA A 191 -25.40 -15.01 -11.77
CA ALA A 191 -25.68 -15.04 -10.34
C ALA A 191 -24.93 -16.15 -9.57
N PRO A 192 -24.79 -17.41 -10.07
CA PRO A 192 -24.03 -18.43 -9.38
C PRO A 192 -22.55 -18.08 -9.20
N MET A 193 -21.94 -17.41 -10.18
CA MET A 193 -20.54 -16.97 -10.11
C MET A 193 -20.38 -15.87 -9.06
N LEU A 194 -21.36 -14.96 -8.92
CA LEU A 194 -21.36 -13.95 -7.87
C LEU A 194 -21.43 -14.60 -6.49
N ASP A 195 -22.31 -15.58 -6.29
CA ASP A 195 -22.49 -16.27 -5.00
C ASP A 195 -21.22 -17.02 -4.56
N GLU A 196 -20.41 -17.49 -5.51
CA GLU A 196 -19.14 -18.15 -5.25
C GLU A 196 -18.02 -17.16 -4.90
N MET A 197 -17.98 -16.00 -5.58
CA MET A 197 -16.90 -15.01 -5.43
C MET A 197 -17.20 -13.94 -4.35
N PHE A 198 -18.47 -13.58 -4.14
CA PHE A 198 -18.90 -12.45 -3.29
C PHE A 198 -20.09 -12.85 -2.40
N ASN A 199 -19.93 -13.86 -1.57
CA ASN A 199 -20.93 -14.11 -0.55
C ASN A 199 -20.79 -13.12 0.62
N ALA A 200 -21.86 -12.94 1.40
CA ALA A 200 -21.89 -11.98 2.49
C ALA A 200 -20.81 -12.26 3.56
N ASP A 201 -20.51 -13.53 3.84
CA ASP A 201 -19.53 -13.91 4.85
C ASP A 201 -18.11 -13.48 4.45
N ILE A 202 -17.72 -13.67 3.19
CA ILE A 202 -16.42 -13.20 2.66
C ILE A 202 -16.33 -11.67 2.73
N LEU A 203 -17.38 -10.94 2.33
CA LEU A 203 -17.37 -9.48 2.37
C LEU A 203 -17.30 -8.93 3.80
N ILE A 204 -17.99 -9.58 4.75
CA ILE A 204 -17.91 -9.24 6.18
C ILE A 204 -16.48 -9.47 6.69
N GLU A 205 -15.87 -10.60 6.33
CA GLU A 205 -14.51 -10.92 6.72
C GLU A 205 -13.48 -9.92 6.15
N ILE A 206 -13.59 -9.58 4.86
CA ILE A 206 -12.78 -8.54 4.21
C ILE A 206 -12.94 -7.19 4.93
N ALA A 207 -14.18 -6.79 5.25
CA ALA A 207 -14.44 -5.55 5.97
C ALA A 207 -13.86 -5.56 7.38
N GLN A 208 -13.86 -6.70 8.06
CA GLN A 208 -13.30 -6.84 9.41
C GLN A 208 -11.77 -6.76 9.42
N GLN A 209 -11.11 -7.18 8.36
CA GLN A 209 -9.64 -7.20 8.30
C GLN A 209 -9.02 -5.87 7.85
N GLY A 210 -9.75 -5.06 7.09
CA GLY A 210 -9.20 -3.97 6.30
C GLY A 210 -8.60 -2.78 7.05
N ILE A 211 -8.76 -2.65 8.38
CA ILE A 211 -8.38 -1.43 9.11
C ILE A 211 -7.44 -1.71 10.31
N GLN A 212 -7.17 -2.97 10.60
CA GLN A 212 -6.40 -3.36 11.80
C GLN A 212 -4.88 -3.18 11.61
N ILE A 213 -4.44 -1.94 11.37
CA ILE A 213 -3.04 -1.59 11.09
C ILE A 213 -2.36 -0.81 12.23
N LEU A 214 -3.13 -0.29 13.20
CA LEU A 214 -2.60 0.55 14.27
C LEU A 214 -2.21 -0.29 15.50
N PRO A 215 -1.10 0.07 16.20
CA PRO A 215 -0.68 -0.64 17.42
C PRO A 215 -1.62 -0.31 18.58
N THR A 216 -1.73 -1.23 19.53
CA THR A 216 -2.49 -1.02 20.77
C THR A 216 -1.71 -0.25 21.82
N ASP A 217 -0.37 -0.33 21.78
CA ASP A 217 0.54 0.31 22.69
C ASP A 217 1.08 1.64 22.14
N ARG A 218 1.67 2.43 23.02
CA ARG A 218 2.41 3.63 22.61
C ARG A 218 3.69 3.22 21.87
N VAL A 219 4.04 4.02 20.86
CA VAL A 219 5.22 3.79 20.02
C VAL A 219 6.05 5.06 19.88
N SER A 220 7.34 4.87 19.68
CA SER A 220 8.34 5.90 19.41
C SER A 220 8.89 5.73 17.98
N PRO A 221 9.42 6.78 17.35
CA PRO A 221 10.14 6.63 16.09
C PRO A 221 11.22 5.54 16.16
N GLY A 222 11.18 4.61 15.22
CA GLY A 222 12.01 3.41 15.16
C GLY A 222 11.36 2.15 15.75
N ASP A 223 10.25 2.27 16.47
CA ASP A 223 9.50 1.11 16.95
C ASP A 223 8.72 0.44 15.82
N SER A 224 8.53 -0.87 15.96
CA SER A 224 7.81 -1.69 14.99
C SER A 224 6.79 -2.59 15.67
N TRP A 225 5.72 -2.93 14.94
CA TRP A 225 4.71 -3.90 15.37
C TRP A 225 4.27 -4.75 14.19
N GLN A 226 3.66 -5.88 14.48
CA GLN A 226 3.20 -6.82 13.48
C GLN A 226 1.69 -6.99 13.54
N THR A 227 1.10 -7.19 12.37
CA THR A 227 -0.29 -7.62 12.22
C THR A 227 -0.33 -8.84 11.33
N SER A 228 -1.26 -9.74 11.58
CA SER A 228 -1.50 -10.91 10.74
C SER A 228 -2.99 -11.03 10.50
N SER A 229 -3.37 -11.28 9.25
CA SER A 229 -4.75 -11.54 8.86
C SER A 229 -4.82 -12.72 7.91
N THR A 230 -5.76 -13.62 8.13
CA THR A 230 -5.99 -14.78 7.26
C THR A 230 -7.37 -14.66 6.66
N MET A 231 -7.48 -14.87 5.34
CA MET A 231 -8.75 -14.85 4.62
C MET A 231 -8.87 -16.06 3.69
N PRO A 232 -10.06 -16.62 3.56
CA PRO A 232 -10.31 -17.65 2.56
C PRO A 232 -10.26 -17.03 1.15
N ASN A 233 -9.58 -17.69 0.24
CA ASN A 233 -9.55 -17.33 -1.17
C ASN A 233 -9.97 -18.57 -1.99
N PRO A 234 -11.00 -18.48 -2.85
CA PRO A 234 -11.51 -19.61 -3.61
C PRO A 234 -10.47 -20.30 -4.51
N LEU A 235 -9.44 -19.55 -4.95
CA LEU A 235 -8.39 -20.06 -5.84
C LEU A 235 -7.12 -20.46 -5.11
N LEU A 236 -6.80 -19.77 -4.02
CA LEU A 236 -5.52 -19.88 -3.31
C LEU A 236 -5.65 -20.60 -1.96
N GLY A 237 -6.84 -21.02 -1.55
CA GLY A 237 -7.09 -21.55 -0.21
C GLY A 237 -7.08 -20.45 0.87
N GLU A 238 -6.47 -20.72 2.00
CA GLU A 238 -6.28 -19.70 3.02
C GLU A 238 -5.09 -18.80 2.65
N VAL A 239 -5.33 -17.51 2.59
CA VAL A 239 -4.28 -16.49 2.32
C VAL A 239 -4.01 -15.73 3.60
N THR A 240 -2.78 -15.83 4.10
CA THR A 240 -2.33 -15.11 5.30
C THR A 240 -1.42 -13.95 4.91
N ASN A 241 -1.80 -12.75 5.32
CA ASN A 241 -1.00 -11.53 5.17
C ASN A 241 -0.28 -11.24 6.49
N ASN A 242 1.04 -11.30 6.50
CA ASN A 242 1.87 -10.94 7.64
C ASN A 242 2.54 -9.59 7.37
N LEU A 243 2.16 -8.54 8.10
CA LEU A 243 2.66 -7.19 7.91
C LEU A 243 3.47 -6.74 9.12
N THR A 244 4.60 -6.10 8.86
CA THR A 244 5.40 -5.39 9.85
C THR A 244 5.34 -3.91 9.53
N PHE A 245 4.87 -3.12 10.49
CA PHE A 245 4.85 -1.66 10.42
C PHE A 245 5.99 -1.08 11.25
N VAL A 246 6.52 0.06 10.81
CA VAL A 246 7.53 0.84 11.53
C VAL A 246 7.04 2.28 11.61
N LEU A 247 7.13 2.89 12.79
CA LEU A 247 6.99 4.33 12.91
C LEU A 247 8.34 4.98 12.54
N ASP A 248 8.43 5.53 11.34
CA ASP A 248 9.68 6.12 10.85
C ASP A 248 9.99 7.45 11.54
N GLN A 249 8.99 8.35 11.60
CA GLN A 249 9.15 9.65 12.26
C GLN A 249 7.82 10.31 12.58
N VAL A 250 7.87 11.32 13.43
CA VAL A 250 6.79 12.26 13.70
C VAL A 250 7.28 13.66 13.32
N GLU A 251 6.48 14.37 12.54
CA GLU A 251 6.84 15.71 12.05
C GLU A 251 5.63 16.63 11.97
N GLU A 252 5.90 17.93 11.88
CA GLU A 252 4.90 18.94 11.55
C GLU A 252 4.83 19.11 10.03
N ARG A 253 3.63 18.93 9.46
CA ARG A 253 3.36 19.12 8.03
C ARG A 253 2.07 19.92 7.85
N ASP A 254 2.16 21.09 7.20
CA ASP A 254 1.02 21.98 6.96
C ASP A 254 0.24 22.34 8.23
N GLY A 255 0.95 22.54 9.37
CA GLY A 255 0.36 22.87 10.67
C GLY A 255 -0.36 21.72 11.37
N LYS A 256 -0.07 20.48 10.97
CA LYS A 256 -0.60 19.24 11.56
C LYS A 256 0.56 18.38 12.03
N THR A 257 0.39 17.74 13.18
CA THR A 257 1.34 16.72 13.64
C THR A 257 1.03 15.40 12.94
N VAL A 258 1.97 14.89 12.14
CA VAL A 258 1.79 13.65 11.39
C VAL A 258 2.83 12.60 11.78
N ALA A 259 2.39 11.34 11.82
CA ALA A 259 3.24 10.18 11.91
C ALA A 259 3.42 9.58 10.51
N LEU A 260 4.68 9.31 10.15
CA LEU A 260 5.04 8.60 8.91
C LEU A 260 5.35 7.17 9.27
N LEU A 261 4.68 6.25 8.60
CA LEU A 261 4.84 4.82 8.80
C LEU A 261 5.27 4.16 7.49
N SER A 262 6.16 3.20 7.58
CA SER A 262 6.44 2.24 6.51
C SER A 262 5.93 0.86 6.88
N SER A 263 5.67 0.04 5.88
CA SER A 263 5.30 -1.36 6.06
C SER A 263 6.00 -2.27 5.07
N THR A 264 6.29 -3.47 5.55
CA THR A 264 6.75 -4.59 4.72
C THR A 264 5.94 -5.82 5.10
N GLY A 265 5.76 -6.75 4.17
CA GLY A 265 5.01 -7.95 4.48
C GLY A 265 5.19 -9.06 3.46
N GLU A 266 4.70 -10.22 3.86
CA GLU A 266 4.66 -11.44 3.08
C GLU A 266 3.22 -11.93 3.00
N ILE A 267 2.86 -12.49 1.86
CA ILE A 267 1.58 -13.18 1.67
C ILE A 267 1.90 -14.66 1.54
N VAL A 268 1.32 -15.45 2.43
CA VAL A 268 1.42 -16.92 2.40
C VAL A 268 0.07 -17.45 1.97
N ALA A 269 0.05 -18.22 0.91
CA ALA A 269 -1.15 -18.91 0.44
C ALA A 269 -0.98 -20.41 0.71
N ASP A 270 -1.91 -20.97 1.47
CA ASP A 270 -2.05 -22.42 1.61
C ASP A 270 -2.91 -22.93 0.44
N ALA A 271 -2.26 -23.04 -0.73
CA ALA A 271 -2.95 -23.54 -1.90
C ALA A 271 -3.58 -24.91 -1.58
N PRO A 272 -4.88 -25.12 -1.86
CA PRO A 272 -5.50 -26.41 -1.65
C PRO A 272 -4.73 -27.45 -2.47
N ASP A 273 -4.55 -28.67 -1.92
CA ASP A 273 -3.90 -29.81 -2.58
C ASP A 273 -4.60 -30.14 -3.91
N GLY A 274 -4.20 -29.43 -4.98
CA GLY A 274 -4.81 -29.47 -6.30
C GLY A 274 -6.14 -28.72 -6.36
N LEU A 275 -6.36 -27.95 -7.42
CA LEU A 275 -7.72 -27.59 -7.83
C LEU A 275 -8.46 -28.91 -8.01
N GLU A 276 -9.53 -29.17 -7.22
CA GLU A 276 -10.22 -30.46 -7.19
C GLU A 276 -10.47 -30.98 -8.60
N GLY A 277 -9.70 -32.00 -9.00
CA GLY A 277 -9.79 -32.68 -10.32
C GLY A 277 -8.75 -32.25 -11.38
N LEU A 278 -7.88 -31.27 -11.12
CA LEU A 278 -6.75 -30.95 -12.00
C LEU A 278 -5.44 -31.29 -11.27
N PRO A 279 -4.58 -32.17 -11.81
CA PRO A 279 -3.27 -32.45 -11.22
C PRO A 279 -2.29 -31.29 -11.51
N MET A 280 -2.49 -30.15 -10.85
CA MET A 280 -1.65 -28.96 -11.00
C MET A 280 -1.21 -28.52 -9.61
N GLU A 281 0.07 -28.23 -9.46
CA GLU A 281 0.64 -27.59 -8.26
C GLU A 281 0.67 -26.08 -8.51
N MET A 282 0.27 -25.32 -7.50
CA MET A 282 0.33 -23.86 -7.50
C MET A 282 1.28 -23.40 -6.40
N ASP A 283 2.23 -22.55 -6.77
CA ASP A 283 3.15 -21.86 -5.86
C ASP A 283 2.94 -20.36 -5.96
N VAL A 284 2.88 -19.69 -4.82
CA VAL A 284 2.64 -18.24 -4.74
C VAL A 284 3.76 -17.61 -3.92
N ASP A 285 4.51 -16.73 -4.56
CA ASP A 285 5.51 -15.86 -3.91
C ASP A 285 5.03 -14.43 -3.98
N ALA A 286 4.88 -13.77 -2.84
CA ALA A 286 4.36 -12.41 -2.81
C ALA A 286 5.02 -11.55 -1.73
N GLU A 287 5.47 -10.37 -2.15
CA GLU A 287 6.06 -9.34 -1.31
C GLU A 287 5.16 -8.10 -1.28
N MET A 288 5.00 -7.51 -0.11
CA MET A 288 4.26 -6.27 0.09
C MET A 288 5.16 -5.20 0.71
N THR A 289 5.06 -3.99 0.17
CA THR A 289 5.69 -2.79 0.75
C THR A 289 4.69 -1.65 0.77
N GLY A 290 4.77 -0.78 1.77
CA GLY A 290 3.83 0.33 1.85
C GLY A 290 4.36 1.49 2.69
N SER A 291 3.63 2.60 2.62
CA SER A 291 3.78 3.76 3.49
C SER A 291 2.42 4.34 3.83
N LEU A 292 2.35 5.00 4.98
CA LEU A 292 1.12 5.60 5.49
C LEU A 292 1.46 6.90 6.20
N ILE A 293 0.63 7.92 6.00
CA ILE A 293 0.67 9.21 6.70
C ILE A 293 -0.56 9.31 7.59
N PHE A 294 -0.32 9.44 8.88
CA PHE A 294 -1.35 9.50 9.90
C PHE A 294 -1.32 10.84 10.63
N GLU A 295 -2.43 11.56 10.66
CA GLU A 295 -2.58 12.79 11.42
C GLU A 295 -2.93 12.47 12.88
N LEU A 296 -2.08 12.89 13.81
CA LEU A 296 -2.22 12.55 15.23
C LEU A 296 -3.34 13.32 15.90
N ASP A 297 -3.53 14.60 15.55
CA ASP A 297 -4.46 15.49 16.25
C ASP A 297 -5.92 15.07 16.06
N ARG A 298 -6.29 14.62 14.87
CA ARG A 298 -7.64 14.15 14.54
C ARG A 298 -7.76 12.64 14.47
N GLY A 299 -6.64 11.91 14.51
CA GLY A 299 -6.65 10.46 14.37
C GLY A 299 -7.11 9.99 12.98
N LEU A 300 -6.61 10.61 11.92
CA LEU A 300 -7.02 10.33 10.54
C LEU A 300 -5.87 9.77 9.70
N ILE A 301 -6.17 8.79 8.88
CA ILE A 301 -5.28 8.40 7.79
C ILE A 301 -5.42 9.46 6.69
N LEU A 302 -4.32 10.17 6.40
CA LEU A 302 -4.29 11.17 5.33
C LEU A 302 -4.04 10.53 3.97
N SER A 303 -3.11 9.59 3.92
CA SER A 303 -2.83 8.81 2.72
C SER A 303 -2.11 7.52 3.05
N SER A 304 -2.26 6.53 2.18
CA SER A 304 -1.41 5.35 2.17
C SER A 304 -1.15 4.90 0.74
N ILE A 305 -0.01 4.25 0.53
CA ILE A 305 0.30 3.57 -0.71
C ILE A 305 0.87 2.20 -0.38
N THR A 306 0.39 1.17 -1.05
CA THR A 306 0.86 -0.20 -0.88
C THR A 306 1.16 -0.79 -2.26
N THR A 307 2.32 -1.41 -2.40
CA THR A 307 2.71 -2.16 -3.59
C THR A 307 2.81 -3.63 -3.22
N ASN A 308 2.06 -4.45 -3.91
CA ASN A 308 2.10 -5.90 -3.81
C ASN A 308 2.66 -6.46 -5.12
N LYS A 309 3.73 -7.24 -5.02
CA LYS A 309 4.32 -8.00 -6.12
C LYS A 309 4.10 -9.47 -5.86
N MET A 310 3.37 -10.10 -6.73
CA MET A 310 3.03 -11.52 -6.62
C MET A 310 3.52 -12.26 -7.87
N THR A 311 4.03 -13.45 -7.67
CA THR A 311 4.37 -14.38 -8.73
C THR A 311 3.66 -15.69 -8.48
N MET A 312 2.72 -16.04 -9.35
CA MET A 312 2.05 -17.34 -9.32
C MET A 312 2.72 -18.28 -10.31
N THR A 313 3.11 -19.45 -9.83
CA THR A 313 3.67 -20.53 -10.67
C THR A 313 2.75 -21.71 -10.62
N MET A 314 2.20 -22.10 -11.78
CA MET A 314 1.38 -23.30 -11.94
C MET A 314 2.21 -24.37 -12.64
N SER A 315 2.29 -25.56 -12.05
CA SER A 315 3.04 -26.70 -12.60
C SER A 315 2.10 -27.85 -12.91
N GLY A 316 2.15 -28.33 -14.16
CA GLY A 316 1.38 -29.47 -14.61
C GLY A 316 2.08 -30.82 -14.35
N PRO A 317 1.36 -31.92 -14.46
CA PRO A 317 1.89 -33.28 -14.20
C PRO A 317 2.95 -33.71 -15.22
N ASP A 318 3.03 -33.04 -16.36
CA ASP A 318 4.04 -33.26 -17.42
C ASP A 318 5.33 -32.48 -17.18
N GLY A 319 5.41 -31.73 -16.05
CA GLY A 319 6.54 -30.88 -15.70
C GLY A 319 6.55 -29.53 -16.45
N ALA A 320 5.50 -29.22 -17.23
CA ALA A 320 5.32 -27.89 -17.78
C ALA A 320 4.94 -26.92 -16.67
N SER A 321 5.61 -25.77 -16.58
CA SER A 321 5.28 -24.72 -15.63
C SER A 321 4.95 -23.41 -16.34
N MET A 322 3.99 -22.67 -15.77
CA MET A 322 3.57 -21.37 -16.24
C MET A 322 3.69 -20.38 -15.06
N THR A 323 4.43 -19.30 -15.29
CA THR A 323 4.65 -18.27 -14.28
C THR A 323 3.93 -16.99 -14.71
N MET A 324 3.16 -16.42 -13.80
CA MET A 324 2.37 -15.20 -14.00
C MET A 324 2.75 -14.16 -12.95
N PRO A 325 3.63 -13.21 -13.29
CA PRO A 325 3.90 -12.08 -12.40
C PRO A 325 2.74 -11.09 -12.45
N MET A 326 2.39 -10.60 -11.26
CA MET A 326 1.36 -9.58 -11.04
C MET A 326 1.91 -8.50 -10.13
N THR A 327 1.62 -7.25 -10.45
CA THR A 327 1.91 -6.12 -9.57
C THR A 327 0.64 -5.36 -9.31
N THR A 328 0.34 -5.12 -8.04
CA THR A 328 -0.80 -4.30 -7.62
C THR A 328 -0.30 -3.11 -6.83
N VAL A 329 -0.69 -1.92 -7.22
CA VAL A 329 -0.44 -0.68 -6.47
C VAL A 329 -1.78 -0.15 -6.01
N THR A 330 -1.97 -0.05 -4.70
CA THR A 330 -3.16 0.52 -4.08
C THR A 330 -2.78 1.81 -3.38
N SER A 331 -3.46 2.91 -3.66
CA SER A 331 -3.36 4.14 -2.89
C SER A 331 -4.70 4.49 -2.26
N LEU A 332 -4.65 5.07 -1.08
CA LEU A 332 -5.78 5.61 -0.34
C LEU A 332 -5.46 7.05 0.02
N GLU A 333 -6.39 7.97 -0.23
CA GLU A 333 -6.22 9.39 0.05
C GLU A 333 -7.45 9.95 0.75
N LEU A 334 -7.24 10.78 1.77
CA LEU A 334 -8.29 11.60 2.37
C LEU A 334 -8.64 12.74 1.40
N VAL A 335 -9.82 12.69 0.81
CA VAL A 335 -10.31 13.74 -0.12
C VAL A 335 -10.96 14.87 0.64
N GLU A 336 -11.77 14.56 1.66
CA GLU A 336 -12.52 15.54 2.40
C GLU A 336 -12.76 15.07 3.85
N TYR A 337 -12.70 16.01 4.78
CA TYR A 337 -13.15 15.80 6.16
C TYR A 337 -14.11 16.91 6.55
N ILE A 338 -15.33 16.52 6.93
CA ILE A 338 -16.38 17.42 7.42
C ILE A 338 -16.53 17.13 8.91
N PRO A 339 -16.20 18.09 9.81
CA PRO A 339 -16.36 17.88 11.25
C PRO A 339 -17.84 17.72 11.62
N GLY A 340 -18.11 16.95 12.67
CA GLY A 340 -19.43 16.87 13.28
C GLY A 340 -19.80 18.18 13.96
N GLY A 341 -21.07 18.47 14.03
CA GLY A 341 -21.61 19.70 14.62
C GLY A 341 -21.61 19.69 16.15
#